data_274cdc916b067e2d521495651c2470e1
#
_entry.id   274cdc916b067e2d521495651c2470e1
#
_cell.length_a   1.000
_cell.length_b   1.000
_cell.length_c   1.000
_cell.angle_alpha   90.00
_cell.angle_beta   90.00
_cell.angle_gamma   90.00
#
_symmetry.space_group_name_H-M   'P 1'
#
loop_
_entity.id
_entity.type
_entity.pdbx_description
1 polymer ?
#
loop_
_entity_poly.entity_id
_entity_poly.type
_entity_poly.pdbx_seq_one_letter_code
_entity_poly.pdbx_strand_id
1 'polypeptide(L)'
;VIRTLLKNANTIKKRKANIQCSGVRFFLSTVSAMFIMQKKFLEKIYKKYNRRKYVSPDPLEFLYNYKKDQDIEIIGLVAASLAYGRVAQILKSVNSILEKLSPLPKEFLVKEKKLNLLFKGFRHRFTTGKDISSLLEGVKKAVIKHGSLQNCFLNGYSENDGTIIPALSNFVKEVKGRGKDAYLLPSPEKGSACKRLNLYLRWMVRKDNVDPGGWKKVPKSKLIVPLDTHLFNIAGIFGFSNRKQANLKSALEITNAFKQFCPRDPVKYDFALTRFGIRNDMGIEDIVKDCSDGVMNSNTPRVR
;
A
#
# COMPACT_ATOMS: atom_id res chain seq x y z
N VAL A 1 -11.53 -14.58 -20.63
CA VAL A 1 -12.83 -13.95 -20.37
C VAL A 1 -12.66 -12.47 -20.02
N ILE A 2 -11.92 -12.07 -18.96
CA ILE A 2 -11.75 -10.65 -18.59
C ILE A 2 -11.06 -9.85 -19.71
N ARG A 3 -9.96 -10.34 -20.32
CA ARG A 3 -9.33 -9.70 -21.48
C ARG A 3 -10.25 -9.54 -22.68
N THR A 4 -11.10 -10.53 -22.93
CA THR A 4 -12.07 -10.49 -24.03
C THR A 4 -13.19 -9.50 -23.76
N LEU A 5 -13.69 -9.44 -22.51
CA LEU A 5 -14.70 -8.47 -22.09
C LEU A 5 -14.13 -7.02 -22.10
N LEU A 6 -12.88 -6.81 -21.70
CA LEU A 6 -12.21 -5.50 -21.75
C LEU A 6 -11.91 -5.06 -23.19
N LYS A 7 -11.52 -5.97 -24.09
CA LYS A 7 -11.38 -5.67 -25.54
C LYS A 7 -12.71 -5.25 -26.12
N ASN A 8 -13.79 -5.94 -25.78
CA ASN A 8 -15.15 -5.60 -26.24
C ASN A 8 -15.61 -4.23 -25.70
N ALA A 9 -15.36 -3.93 -24.41
CA ALA A 9 -15.70 -2.64 -23.81
C ALA A 9 -14.90 -1.47 -24.45
N ASN A 10 -13.63 -1.66 -24.79
CA ASN A 10 -12.81 -0.66 -25.47
C ASN A 10 -13.23 -0.47 -26.95
N THR A 11 -13.64 -1.54 -27.62
CA THR A 11 -14.18 -1.49 -28.99
C THR A 11 -15.52 -0.74 -29.05
N ILE A 12 -16.35 -0.91 -28.01
CA ILE A 12 -17.63 -0.22 -27.85
C ILE A 12 -17.41 1.28 -27.55
N LYS A 13 -16.38 1.64 -26.75
CA LYS A 13 -16.01 3.06 -26.52
C LYS A 13 -15.65 3.80 -27.82
N LYS A 14 -15.01 3.13 -28.77
CA LYS A 14 -14.67 3.72 -30.09
C LYS A 14 -15.85 3.89 -31.05
N ARG A 15 -16.97 3.16 -30.85
CA ARG A 15 -18.17 3.21 -31.69
C ARG A 15 -19.28 4.15 -31.19
N LYS A 16 -18.97 5.08 -30.28
CA LYS A 16 -19.94 5.97 -29.60
C LYS A 16 -20.61 7.04 -30.44
N ALA A 17 -20.43 7.08 -31.76
CA ALA A 17 -21.02 8.14 -32.57
C ALA A 17 -22.47 7.90 -33.06
N ASN A 18 -23.02 6.68 -33.02
CA ASN A 18 -24.36 6.39 -33.58
C ASN A 18 -25.05 5.22 -32.87
N ILE A 19 -25.58 5.40 -31.64
CA ILE A 19 -26.40 4.35 -31.02
C ILE A 19 -27.69 4.94 -30.44
N GLN A 20 -28.85 4.49 -30.96
CA GLN A 20 -30.18 4.77 -30.47
C GLN A 20 -30.42 4.26 -29.03
N CYS A 21 -31.45 4.77 -28.32
CA CYS A 21 -31.76 4.57 -26.89
C CYS A 21 -31.73 3.12 -26.37
N SER A 22 -31.99 2.09 -27.20
CA SER A 22 -31.91 0.68 -26.83
C SER A 22 -30.46 0.20 -26.52
N GLY A 23 -29.49 0.70 -27.27
CA GLY A 23 -28.06 0.39 -27.10
C GLY A 23 -27.47 0.96 -25.78
N VAL A 24 -27.97 2.10 -25.32
CA VAL A 24 -27.54 2.73 -24.06
C VAL A 24 -27.97 1.89 -22.85
N ARG A 25 -29.18 1.36 -22.84
CA ARG A 25 -29.66 0.46 -21.74
C ARG A 25 -28.85 -0.83 -21.68
N PHE A 26 -28.58 -1.47 -22.82
CA PHE A 26 -27.73 -2.66 -22.86
C PHE A 26 -26.29 -2.38 -22.41
N PHE A 27 -25.72 -1.28 -22.83
CA PHE A 27 -24.37 -0.84 -22.40
C PHE A 27 -24.30 -0.57 -20.89
N LEU A 28 -25.28 0.15 -20.33
CA LEU A 28 -25.35 0.43 -18.89
C LEU A 28 -25.53 -0.86 -18.08
N SER A 29 -26.33 -1.82 -18.55
CA SER A 29 -26.51 -3.13 -17.91
C SER A 29 -25.20 -3.94 -17.90
N THR A 30 -24.45 -3.92 -18.99
CA THR A 30 -23.17 -4.64 -19.12
C THR A 30 -22.08 -4.03 -18.22
N VAL A 31 -22.00 -2.69 -18.15
CA VAL A 31 -21.06 -1.99 -17.28
C VAL A 31 -21.39 -2.24 -15.81
N SER A 32 -22.68 -2.19 -15.45
CA SER A 32 -23.13 -2.47 -14.09
C SER A 32 -22.85 -3.93 -13.70
N ALA A 33 -23.09 -4.89 -14.59
CA ALA A 33 -22.79 -6.29 -14.35
C ALA A 33 -21.28 -6.52 -14.14
N MET A 34 -20.44 -5.90 -14.95
CA MET A 34 -18.98 -5.97 -14.81
C MET A 34 -18.50 -5.37 -13.48
N PHE A 35 -19.05 -4.24 -13.07
CA PHE A 35 -18.73 -3.61 -11.78
C PHE A 35 -19.12 -4.51 -10.60
N ILE A 36 -20.32 -5.08 -10.63
CA ILE A 36 -20.79 -6.01 -9.59
C ILE A 36 -19.87 -7.24 -9.51
N MET A 37 -19.49 -7.80 -10.66
CA MET A 37 -18.59 -8.95 -10.73
C MET A 37 -17.20 -8.63 -10.15
N GLN A 38 -16.62 -7.48 -10.53
CA GLN A 38 -15.34 -7.02 -9.98
C GLN A 38 -15.44 -6.84 -8.46
N LYS A 39 -16.51 -6.22 -7.96
CA LYS A 39 -16.72 -6.04 -6.52
C LYS A 39 -16.82 -7.37 -5.79
N LYS A 40 -17.62 -8.32 -6.28
CA LYS A 40 -17.75 -9.67 -5.70
C LYS A 40 -16.40 -10.38 -5.65
N PHE A 41 -15.62 -10.28 -6.72
CA PHE A 41 -14.29 -10.85 -6.79
C PHE A 41 -13.34 -10.22 -5.74
N LEU A 42 -13.25 -8.88 -5.68
CA LEU A 42 -12.41 -8.17 -4.72
C LEU A 42 -12.77 -8.54 -3.26
N GLU A 43 -14.06 -8.65 -2.95
CA GLU A 43 -14.50 -9.08 -1.62
C GLU A 43 -14.16 -10.56 -1.34
N LYS A 44 -14.28 -11.45 -2.33
CA LYS A 44 -13.87 -12.87 -2.22
C LYS A 44 -12.38 -12.98 -1.90
N ILE A 45 -11.52 -12.28 -2.67
CA ILE A 45 -10.07 -12.25 -2.48
C ILE A 45 -9.73 -11.68 -1.09
N TYR A 46 -10.34 -10.58 -0.70
CA TYR A 46 -10.12 -10.00 0.62
C TYR A 46 -10.48 -10.98 1.74
N LYS A 47 -11.65 -11.60 1.72
CA LYS A 47 -12.05 -12.61 2.72
C LYS A 47 -11.11 -13.80 2.78
N LYS A 48 -10.59 -14.25 1.64
CA LYS A 48 -9.72 -15.42 1.54
C LYS A 48 -8.30 -15.11 2.05
N TYR A 49 -7.71 -13.99 1.65
CA TYR A 49 -6.29 -13.70 1.83
C TYR A 49 -5.96 -12.65 2.88
N ASN A 50 -6.90 -11.81 3.35
CA ASN A 50 -6.64 -10.86 4.42
C ASN A 50 -6.59 -11.54 5.79
N ARG A 51 -5.57 -12.40 5.99
CA ARG A 51 -5.36 -13.20 7.21
C ARG A 51 -3.88 -13.24 7.56
N ARG A 52 -3.57 -13.30 8.86
CA ARG A 52 -2.21 -13.37 9.41
C ARG A 52 -1.31 -14.43 8.75
N LYS A 53 -1.83 -15.61 8.46
CA LYS A 53 -1.06 -16.70 7.83
C LYS A 53 -0.50 -16.37 6.45
N TYR A 54 -1.02 -15.34 5.77
CA TYR A 54 -0.54 -14.89 4.47
C TYR A 54 0.42 -13.70 4.56
N VAL A 55 0.75 -13.21 5.76
CA VAL A 55 1.69 -12.10 5.94
C VAL A 55 3.10 -12.53 5.62
N SER A 56 3.57 -13.61 6.24
CA SER A 56 4.92 -14.10 5.96
C SER A 56 5.01 -14.64 4.53
N PRO A 57 6.10 -14.33 3.80
CA PRO A 57 7.19 -13.42 4.15
C PRO A 57 6.89 -11.95 3.73
N ASP A 58 6.75 -11.05 4.69
CA ASP A 58 6.48 -9.63 4.47
C ASP A 58 7.03 -8.81 5.65
N PRO A 59 7.71 -7.66 5.44
CA PRO A 59 8.25 -6.86 6.53
C PRO A 59 7.20 -6.35 7.54
N LEU A 60 5.92 -6.42 7.22
CA LEU A 60 4.82 -6.17 8.17
C LEU A 60 4.89 -7.10 9.38
N GLU A 61 5.42 -8.31 9.24
CA GLU A 61 5.48 -9.30 10.34
C GLU A 61 6.23 -8.78 11.57
N PHE A 62 7.22 -7.91 11.39
CA PHE A 62 7.99 -7.34 12.49
C PHE A 62 7.16 -6.44 13.42
N LEU A 63 6.11 -5.78 12.91
CA LEU A 63 5.29 -4.87 13.70
C LEU A 63 4.51 -5.61 14.80
N TYR A 64 4.24 -6.89 14.58
CA TYR A 64 3.49 -7.70 15.53
C TYR A 64 4.26 -8.07 16.81
N ASN A 65 5.57 -7.89 16.80
CA ASN A 65 6.43 -8.15 17.96
C ASN A 65 6.39 -7.01 18.98
N TYR A 66 5.74 -5.88 18.67
CA TYR A 66 5.67 -4.70 19.51
C TYR A 66 4.23 -4.42 19.95
N LYS A 67 4.08 -3.86 21.17
CA LYS A 67 2.76 -3.57 21.77
C LYS A 67 2.49 -2.06 21.87
N LYS A 68 3.55 -1.25 22.04
CA LYS A 68 3.41 0.21 22.18
C LYS A 68 3.29 0.84 20.79
N ASP A 69 2.25 1.64 20.56
CA ASP A 69 2.00 2.30 19.28
C ASP A 69 3.23 3.08 18.79
N GLN A 70 3.94 3.76 19.67
CA GLN A 70 5.12 4.55 19.31
C GLN A 70 6.32 3.70 18.86
N ASP A 71 6.47 2.49 19.37
CA ASP A 71 7.47 1.54 18.88
C ASP A 71 7.05 1.00 17.52
N ILE A 72 5.77 0.63 17.36
CA ILE A 72 5.19 0.18 16.08
C ILE A 72 5.37 1.24 14.99
N GLU A 73 5.19 2.53 15.30
CA GLU A 73 5.42 3.64 14.37
C GLU A 73 6.87 3.66 13.83
N ILE A 74 7.85 3.55 14.71
CA ILE A 74 9.27 3.60 14.36
C ILE A 74 9.65 2.38 13.53
N ILE A 75 9.26 1.18 14.02
CA ILE A 75 9.54 -0.08 13.35
C ILE A 75 8.84 -0.14 11.99
N GLY A 76 7.59 0.31 11.92
CA GLY A 76 6.83 0.37 10.67
C GLY A 76 7.50 1.26 9.63
N LEU A 77 8.02 2.42 10.03
CA LEU A 77 8.72 3.32 9.11
C LEU A 77 10.04 2.72 8.62
N VAL A 78 10.82 2.08 9.51
CA VAL A 78 12.06 1.39 9.14
C VAL A 78 11.77 0.24 8.18
N ALA A 79 10.83 -0.63 8.53
CA ALA A 79 10.46 -1.81 7.73
C ALA A 79 9.94 -1.40 6.34
N ALA A 80 9.04 -0.41 6.28
CA ALA A 80 8.51 0.10 5.02
C ALA A 80 9.60 0.78 4.17
N SER A 81 10.51 1.54 4.79
CA SER A 81 11.61 2.23 4.07
C SER A 81 12.55 1.25 3.39
N LEU A 82 12.71 0.05 3.92
CA LEU A 82 13.52 -1.03 3.35
C LEU A 82 12.71 -2.01 2.47
N ALA A 83 11.40 -1.82 2.30
CA ALA A 83 10.53 -2.72 1.53
C ALA A 83 10.76 -2.59 0.01
N TYR A 84 11.99 -2.88 -0.45
CA TYR A 84 12.38 -2.94 -1.85
C TYR A 84 13.49 -3.98 -2.08
N GLY A 85 13.43 -4.67 -3.21
CA GLY A 85 14.31 -5.78 -3.54
C GLY A 85 13.71 -7.15 -3.19
N ARG A 86 14.57 -8.14 -3.01
CA ARG A 86 14.15 -9.51 -2.68
C ARG A 86 13.69 -9.59 -1.22
N VAL A 87 12.54 -10.22 -0.98
CA VAL A 87 11.91 -10.25 0.35
C VAL A 87 12.82 -10.85 1.42
N ALA A 88 13.54 -11.93 1.16
CA ALA A 88 14.48 -12.51 2.12
C ALA A 88 15.56 -11.52 2.56
N GLN A 89 16.09 -10.71 1.62
CA GLN A 89 17.07 -9.68 1.94
C GLN A 89 16.44 -8.51 2.71
N ILE A 90 15.19 -8.16 2.40
CA ILE A 90 14.44 -7.16 3.17
C ILE A 90 14.32 -7.59 4.62
N LEU A 91 13.83 -8.81 4.87
CA LEU A 91 13.64 -9.35 6.22
C LEU A 91 14.95 -9.40 7.00
N LYS A 92 16.04 -9.90 6.39
CA LYS A 92 17.37 -9.92 7.00
C LYS A 92 17.84 -8.52 7.39
N SER A 93 17.68 -7.54 6.50
CA SER A 93 18.14 -6.18 6.72
C SER A 93 17.30 -5.44 7.76
N VAL A 94 15.98 -5.62 7.75
CA VAL A 94 15.10 -5.07 8.79
C VAL A 94 15.47 -5.67 10.14
N ASN A 95 15.56 -7.01 10.24
CA ASN A 95 15.90 -7.69 11.50
C ASN A 95 17.21 -7.17 12.09
N SER A 96 18.26 -6.99 11.29
CA SER A 96 19.57 -6.50 11.76
C SER A 96 19.52 -5.07 12.32
N ILE A 97 18.56 -4.25 11.90
CA ILE A 97 18.33 -2.92 12.49
C ILE A 97 17.53 -3.06 13.77
N LEU A 98 16.47 -3.90 13.78
CA LEU A 98 15.59 -4.05 14.92
C LEU A 98 16.30 -4.66 16.13
N GLU A 99 17.21 -5.60 15.92
CA GLU A 99 18.06 -6.17 17.00
C GLU A 99 18.84 -5.07 17.74
N LYS A 100 19.29 -4.02 17.03
CA LYS A 100 19.99 -2.89 17.62
C LYS A 100 19.07 -1.88 18.33
N LEU A 101 17.79 -1.83 17.94
CA LEU A 101 16.81 -0.92 18.54
C LEU A 101 16.01 -1.57 19.68
N SER A 102 16.07 -2.91 19.79
CA SER A 102 15.32 -3.68 20.80
C SER A 102 15.82 -3.44 22.22
N PRO A 103 14.99 -3.68 23.26
CA PRO A 103 13.57 -4.11 23.17
C PRO A 103 12.58 -2.95 23.06
N LEU A 104 13.01 -1.71 23.28
CA LEU A 104 12.18 -0.50 23.34
C LEU A 104 12.68 0.54 22.34
N PRO A 105 12.32 0.42 21.06
CA PRO A 105 12.86 1.23 19.97
C PRO A 105 12.78 2.74 20.20
N LYS A 106 11.65 3.24 20.71
CA LYS A 106 11.51 4.68 20.99
C LYS A 106 12.46 5.14 22.10
N GLU A 107 12.49 4.43 23.21
CA GLU A 107 13.31 4.80 24.37
C GLU A 107 14.80 4.75 24.00
N PHE A 108 15.21 3.68 23.32
CA PHE A 108 16.57 3.54 22.79
C PHE A 108 16.92 4.68 21.84
N LEU A 109 16.09 4.96 20.85
CA LEU A 109 16.32 5.95 19.83
C LEU A 109 16.48 7.35 20.43
N VAL A 110 15.64 7.71 21.40
CA VAL A 110 15.71 9.03 22.05
C VAL A 110 17.00 9.20 22.85
N LYS A 111 17.50 8.15 23.52
CA LYS A 111 18.73 8.18 24.33
C LYS A 111 20.01 8.07 23.51
N GLU A 112 20.01 7.30 22.43
CA GLU A 112 21.22 7.00 21.64
C GLU A 112 21.77 8.26 20.94
N LYS A 113 23.05 8.54 21.15
CA LYS A 113 23.75 9.72 20.59
C LYS A 113 24.61 9.41 19.38
N LYS A 114 24.98 8.13 19.16
CA LYS A 114 25.98 7.72 18.17
C LYS A 114 25.38 6.76 17.12
N LEU A 115 24.21 7.08 16.57
CA LEU A 115 23.53 6.25 15.58
C LEU A 115 24.41 5.91 14.37
N ASN A 116 25.29 6.82 13.96
CA ASN A 116 26.21 6.60 12.84
C ASN A 116 27.23 5.48 13.09
N LEU A 117 27.64 5.28 14.34
CA LEU A 117 28.55 4.19 14.71
C LEU A 117 27.79 2.86 14.81
N LEU A 118 26.55 2.90 15.30
CA LEU A 118 25.70 1.73 15.49
C LEU A 118 25.45 0.97 14.18
N PHE A 119 25.28 1.69 13.09
CA PHE A 119 24.98 1.12 11.76
C PHE A 119 26.20 1.10 10.83
N LYS A 120 27.43 1.28 11.36
CA LYS A 120 28.64 1.13 10.56
C LYS A 120 28.67 -0.25 9.88
N GLY A 121 28.94 -0.29 8.57
CA GLY A 121 28.98 -1.52 7.78
C GLY A 121 27.62 -2.06 7.32
N PHE A 122 26.48 -1.48 7.78
CA PHE A 122 25.18 -1.89 7.26
C PHE A 122 25.04 -1.58 5.77
N ARG A 123 24.46 -2.53 5.03
CA ARG A 123 24.14 -2.36 3.61
C ARG A 123 22.90 -3.13 3.23
N HIS A 124 21.96 -2.45 2.56
CA HIS A 124 20.80 -3.02 1.91
C HIS A 124 20.68 -2.44 0.51
N ARG A 125 21.14 -3.19 -0.51
CA ARG A 125 21.24 -2.71 -1.90
C ARG A 125 21.99 -1.36 -1.97
N PHE A 126 21.28 -0.26 -2.22
CA PHE A 126 21.81 1.10 -2.31
C PHE A 126 21.81 1.84 -0.97
N THR A 127 21.10 1.35 0.03
CA THR A 127 21.04 1.94 1.37
C THR A 127 22.23 1.51 2.19
N THR A 128 22.90 2.48 2.78
CA THR A 128 24.07 2.31 3.66
C THR A 128 23.70 2.57 5.12
N GLY A 129 24.61 2.27 6.04
CA GLY A 129 24.44 2.60 7.45
C GLY A 129 24.29 4.10 7.70
N LYS A 130 24.91 4.94 6.87
CA LYS A 130 24.74 6.41 6.94
C LYS A 130 23.29 6.83 6.63
N ASP A 131 22.69 6.20 5.65
CA ASP A 131 21.29 6.50 5.26
C ASP A 131 20.31 6.08 6.36
N ILE A 132 20.54 4.90 6.99
CA ILE A 132 19.72 4.43 8.12
C ILE A 132 19.92 5.34 9.34
N SER A 133 21.15 5.73 9.65
CA SER A 133 21.42 6.66 10.75
C SER A 133 20.75 8.00 10.53
N SER A 134 20.82 8.54 9.32
CA SER A 134 20.16 9.80 8.94
C SER A 134 18.63 9.71 9.07
N LEU A 135 18.04 8.61 8.60
CA LEU A 135 16.60 8.35 8.78
C LEU A 135 16.23 8.33 10.27
N LEU A 136 16.94 7.57 11.08
CA LEU A 136 16.67 7.43 12.51
C LEU A 136 16.93 8.72 13.29
N GLU A 137 17.92 9.53 12.91
CA GLU A 137 18.11 10.88 13.47
C GLU A 137 16.92 11.80 13.16
N GLY A 138 16.39 11.73 11.95
CA GLY A 138 15.19 12.45 11.57
C GLY A 138 13.95 11.99 12.34
N VAL A 139 13.76 10.68 12.47
CA VAL A 139 12.70 10.06 13.30
C VAL A 139 12.83 10.53 14.77
N LYS A 140 14.04 10.46 15.33
CA LYS A 140 14.31 10.93 16.70
C LYS A 140 13.88 12.38 16.89
N LYS A 141 14.28 13.28 15.98
CA LYS A 141 13.89 14.70 16.04
C LYS A 141 12.39 14.88 15.98
N ALA A 142 11.72 14.17 15.05
CA ALA A 142 10.28 14.24 14.93
C ALA A 142 9.56 13.73 16.19
N VAL A 143 10.04 12.63 16.79
CA VAL A 143 9.49 12.09 18.04
C VAL A 143 9.73 13.04 19.22
N ILE A 144 10.90 13.65 19.34
CA ILE A 144 11.19 14.63 20.41
C ILE A 144 10.29 15.87 20.23
N LYS A 145 10.16 16.40 19.00
CA LYS A 145 9.40 17.62 18.71
C LYS A 145 7.88 17.43 18.86
N HIS A 146 7.35 16.31 18.40
CA HIS A 146 5.90 16.09 18.27
C HIS A 146 5.36 15.01 19.23
N GLY A 147 6.22 14.31 19.96
CA GLY A 147 5.87 13.21 20.87
C GLY A 147 5.68 11.85 20.18
N SER A 148 5.28 11.82 18.90
CA SER A 148 5.10 10.61 18.10
C SER A 148 5.19 10.91 16.60
N LEU A 149 5.36 9.87 15.76
CA LEU A 149 5.29 10.03 14.30
C LEU A 149 3.86 10.32 13.82
N GLN A 150 2.83 9.83 14.52
CA GLN A 150 1.45 10.21 14.26
C GLN A 150 1.24 11.71 14.40
N ASN A 151 1.67 12.30 15.52
CA ASN A 151 1.51 13.73 15.74
C ASN A 151 2.33 14.56 14.73
N CYS A 152 3.52 14.10 14.38
CA CYS A 152 4.32 14.70 13.31
C CYS A 152 3.56 14.71 11.98
N PHE A 153 2.91 13.61 11.62
CA PHE A 153 2.10 13.54 10.41
C PHE A 153 0.87 14.46 10.48
N LEU A 154 0.19 14.47 11.62
CA LEU A 154 -1.01 15.29 11.85
C LEU A 154 -0.72 16.79 11.82
N ASN A 155 0.50 17.22 12.12
CA ASN A 155 0.91 18.62 12.01
C ASN A 155 0.80 19.19 10.58
N GLY A 156 0.83 18.33 9.57
CA GLY A 156 0.61 18.72 8.16
C GLY A 156 -0.72 18.25 7.58
N TYR A 157 -1.63 17.71 8.41
CA TYR A 157 -2.88 17.12 7.96
C TYR A 157 -4.05 18.11 8.13
N SER A 158 -4.87 18.24 7.08
CA SER A 158 -6.15 18.94 7.13
C SER A 158 -7.31 18.01 6.76
N GLU A 159 -8.43 18.17 7.46
CA GLU A 159 -9.67 17.46 7.13
C GLU A 159 -10.22 17.83 5.74
N ASN A 160 -9.90 19.03 5.28
CA ASN A 160 -10.31 19.54 3.97
C ASN A 160 -9.49 18.94 2.81
N ASP A 161 -8.33 18.32 3.09
CA ASP A 161 -7.53 17.67 2.05
C ASP A 161 -8.25 16.45 1.48
N GLY A 162 -8.32 16.36 0.16
CA GLY A 162 -8.93 15.19 -0.53
C GLY A 162 -8.15 13.89 -0.36
N THR A 163 -6.85 13.99 -0.04
CA THR A 163 -5.91 12.86 0.15
C THR A 163 -4.87 13.18 1.21
N ILE A 164 -4.08 12.18 1.59
CA ILE A 164 -2.97 12.33 2.54
C ILE A 164 -1.72 13.01 1.94
N ILE A 165 -1.72 13.44 0.68
CA ILE A 165 -0.51 13.96 0.01
C ILE A 165 0.09 15.18 0.70
N PRO A 166 -0.67 16.22 1.09
CA PRO A 166 -0.10 17.38 1.76
C PRO A 166 0.55 17.02 3.09
N ALA A 167 -0.14 16.22 3.92
CA ALA A 167 0.38 15.71 5.17
C ALA A 167 1.62 14.85 4.99
N LEU A 168 1.64 13.98 3.97
CA LEU A 168 2.80 13.14 3.66
C LEU A 168 4.01 13.97 3.21
N SER A 169 3.79 15.01 2.41
CA SER A 169 4.85 15.93 1.99
C SER A 169 5.47 16.67 3.19
N ASN A 170 4.63 17.16 4.12
CA ASN A 170 5.11 17.77 5.36
C ASN A 170 5.85 16.77 6.25
N PHE A 171 5.29 15.56 6.43
CA PHE A 171 5.93 14.49 7.19
C PHE A 171 7.32 14.15 6.68
N VAL A 172 7.48 14.03 5.36
CA VAL A 172 8.79 13.79 4.73
C VAL A 172 9.77 14.92 5.04
N LYS A 173 9.34 16.17 5.00
CA LYS A 173 10.20 17.33 5.34
C LYS A 173 10.65 17.30 6.79
N GLU A 174 9.74 16.97 7.72
CA GLU A 174 10.04 16.90 9.16
C GLU A 174 10.97 15.72 9.53
N VAL A 175 10.75 14.54 8.91
CA VAL A 175 11.52 13.32 9.21
C VAL A 175 12.81 13.24 8.39
N LYS A 176 12.96 14.06 7.36
CA LYS A 176 14.17 14.06 6.55
C LYS A 176 15.39 14.50 7.39
N GLY A 177 16.39 13.61 7.50
CA GLY A 177 17.65 13.91 8.14
C GLY A 177 18.55 14.85 7.31
N ARG A 178 19.77 15.12 7.79
CA ARG A 178 20.76 16.00 7.12
C ARG A 178 21.43 15.38 5.88
N GLY A 179 21.16 14.10 5.57
CA GLY A 179 21.83 13.33 4.52
C GLY A 179 21.14 13.35 3.16
N LYS A 180 21.70 12.56 2.20
CA LYS A 180 21.10 12.30 0.88
C LYS A 180 19.96 11.26 0.91
N ASP A 181 19.33 11.04 2.06
CA ASP A 181 18.31 10.06 2.36
C ASP A 181 16.96 10.25 1.61
N ALA A 182 16.92 11.19 0.66
CA ALA A 182 15.80 11.39 -0.25
C ALA A 182 15.31 10.10 -0.94
N TYR A 183 16.18 9.09 -1.01
CA TYR A 183 15.84 7.78 -1.53
C TYR A 183 14.96 6.94 -0.57
N LEU A 184 15.23 6.98 0.76
CA LEU A 184 14.44 6.25 1.75
C LEU A 184 13.05 6.87 1.96
N LEU A 185 12.97 8.19 1.90
CA LEU A 185 11.75 8.98 2.06
C LEU A 185 11.43 9.77 0.78
N PRO A 186 10.87 9.11 -0.26
CA PRO A 186 10.51 9.80 -1.50
C PRO A 186 9.41 10.84 -1.24
N SER A 187 9.56 12.05 -1.80
CA SER A 187 8.55 13.10 -1.68
C SER A 187 7.47 12.97 -2.77
N PRO A 188 6.18 13.10 -2.44
CA PRO A 188 5.10 13.19 -3.41
C PRO A 188 5.26 14.38 -4.38
N GLU A 189 5.84 15.49 -3.91
CA GLU A 189 6.07 16.71 -4.70
C GLU A 189 6.93 16.46 -5.96
N LYS A 190 7.74 15.39 -5.94
CA LYS A 190 8.55 14.95 -7.09
C LYS A 190 7.82 13.98 -8.02
N GLY A 191 6.50 13.80 -7.87
CA GLY A 191 5.68 12.91 -8.69
C GLY A 191 5.87 11.41 -8.40
N SER A 192 6.59 11.04 -7.34
CA SER A 192 6.75 9.65 -6.92
C SER A 192 5.43 9.07 -6.44
N ALA A 193 5.15 7.80 -6.79
CA ALA A 193 4.04 7.04 -6.21
C ALA A 193 4.19 6.80 -4.70
N CYS A 194 5.34 7.08 -4.12
CA CYS A 194 5.67 6.93 -2.70
C CYS A 194 5.22 5.57 -2.11
N LYS A 195 5.39 4.47 -2.87
CA LYS A 195 4.94 3.12 -2.49
C LYS A 195 5.24 2.79 -1.03
N ARG A 196 6.49 3.00 -0.59
CA ARG A 196 6.95 2.63 0.75
C ARG A 196 6.29 3.45 1.85
N LEU A 197 6.08 4.75 1.64
CA LEU A 197 5.39 5.61 2.59
C LEU A 197 3.88 5.34 2.61
N ASN A 198 3.26 5.06 1.46
CA ASN A 198 1.86 4.65 1.41
C ASN A 198 1.66 3.27 2.06
N LEU A 199 2.64 2.35 1.95
CA LEU A 199 2.66 1.08 2.68
C LEU A 199 2.70 1.30 4.20
N TYR A 200 3.61 2.17 4.67
CA TYR A 200 3.69 2.58 6.06
C TYR A 200 2.35 3.15 6.57
N LEU A 201 1.76 4.09 5.83
CA LEU A 201 0.48 4.70 6.22
C LEU A 201 -0.66 3.68 6.20
N ARG A 202 -0.68 2.73 5.27
CA ARG A 202 -1.63 1.62 5.29
C ARG A 202 -1.54 0.86 6.61
N TRP A 203 -0.32 0.48 7.04
CA TRP A 203 -0.11 -0.28 8.28
C TRP A 203 -0.49 0.52 9.53
N MET A 204 -0.23 1.84 9.55
CA MET A 204 -0.51 2.69 10.70
C MET A 204 -1.97 3.07 10.84
N VAL A 205 -2.66 3.32 9.74
CA VAL A 205 -4.04 3.87 9.74
C VAL A 205 -5.11 2.78 9.70
N ARG A 206 -4.88 1.70 8.93
CA ARG A 206 -5.84 0.61 8.84
C ARG A 206 -5.68 -0.35 10.01
N LYS A 207 -6.81 -0.83 10.52
CA LYS A 207 -6.87 -1.91 11.51
C LYS A 207 -7.80 -3.00 11.00
N ASP A 208 -7.24 -4.18 10.72
CA ASP A 208 -7.99 -5.37 10.32
C ASP A 208 -7.23 -6.65 10.74
N ASN A 209 -7.45 -7.79 10.06
CA ASN A 209 -6.77 -9.05 10.39
C ASN A 209 -5.26 -9.04 10.08
N VAL A 210 -4.79 -8.07 9.33
CA VAL A 210 -3.41 -7.96 8.82
C VAL A 210 -2.76 -6.66 9.30
N ASP A 211 -3.36 -5.52 8.96
CA ASP A 211 -2.80 -4.21 9.31
C ASP A 211 -3.03 -3.93 10.82
N PRO A 212 -1.96 -3.60 11.59
CA PRO A 212 -2.07 -3.43 13.05
C PRO A 212 -2.84 -2.18 13.47
N GLY A 213 -2.78 -1.11 12.66
CA GLY A 213 -3.41 0.17 12.97
C GLY A 213 -2.68 0.93 14.07
N GLY A 214 -3.40 1.87 14.68
CA GLY A 214 -2.91 2.76 15.77
C GLY A 214 -3.24 4.21 15.50
N TRP A 215 -3.14 4.68 14.27
CA TRP A 215 -3.44 6.08 13.88
C TRP A 215 -4.93 6.31 13.67
N LYS A 216 -5.63 6.69 14.73
CA LYS A 216 -7.10 6.84 14.71
C LYS A 216 -7.60 8.14 14.07
N LYS A 217 -6.75 9.19 14.02
CA LYS A 217 -7.15 10.53 13.55
C LYS A 217 -7.01 10.72 12.03
N VAL A 218 -6.48 9.73 11.30
CA VAL A 218 -6.36 9.78 9.85
C VAL A 218 -7.43 8.88 9.22
N PRO A 219 -8.37 9.41 8.41
CA PRO A 219 -9.40 8.60 7.77
C PRO A 219 -8.80 7.67 6.70
N LYS A 220 -9.19 6.40 6.72
CA LYS A 220 -8.78 5.41 5.70
C LYS A 220 -9.16 5.84 4.27
N SER A 221 -10.26 6.57 4.13
CA SER A 221 -10.77 7.07 2.84
C SER A 221 -9.82 8.03 2.11
N LYS A 222 -8.84 8.59 2.82
CA LYS A 222 -7.83 9.51 2.26
C LYS A 222 -6.52 8.83 1.88
N LEU A 223 -6.35 7.56 2.24
CA LEU A 223 -5.16 6.77 1.91
C LEU A 223 -5.04 6.55 0.40
N ILE A 224 -3.80 6.41 -0.04
CA ILE A 224 -3.42 6.11 -1.43
C ILE A 224 -2.83 4.70 -1.47
N VAL A 225 -3.16 3.94 -2.51
CA VAL A 225 -2.63 2.57 -2.69
C VAL A 225 -1.10 2.57 -2.72
N PRO A 226 -0.44 1.65 -2.01
CA PRO A 226 1.01 1.44 -2.09
C PRO A 226 1.39 0.84 -3.44
N LEU A 227 1.39 1.66 -4.49
CA LEU A 227 1.54 1.21 -5.86
C LEU A 227 2.93 0.61 -6.12
N ASP A 228 2.98 -0.70 -6.27
CA ASP A 228 4.13 -1.44 -6.77
C ASP A 228 3.87 -2.01 -8.18
N THR A 229 4.86 -2.70 -8.73
CA THR A 229 4.76 -3.32 -10.05
C THR A 229 3.65 -4.36 -10.14
N HIS A 230 3.43 -5.13 -9.07
CA HIS A 230 2.39 -6.16 -9.05
C HIS A 230 1.00 -5.54 -9.06
N LEU A 231 0.73 -4.59 -8.16
CA LEU A 231 -0.55 -3.89 -8.13
C LEU A 231 -0.78 -3.08 -9.40
N PHE A 232 0.26 -2.47 -9.97
CA PHE A 232 0.17 -1.74 -11.23
C PHE A 232 -0.26 -2.64 -12.39
N ASN A 233 0.33 -3.83 -12.51
CA ASN A 233 -0.04 -4.81 -13.54
C ASN A 233 -1.47 -5.34 -13.34
N ILE A 234 -1.83 -5.67 -12.09
CA ILE A 234 -3.18 -6.12 -11.74
C ILE A 234 -4.21 -5.03 -12.08
N ALA A 235 -3.92 -3.78 -11.72
CA ALA A 235 -4.80 -2.64 -12.02
C ALA A 235 -4.98 -2.45 -13.54
N GLY A 236 -3.93 -2.67 -14.35
CA GLY A 236 -4.02 -2.68 -15.81
C GLY A 236 -4.94 -3.80 -16.34
N ILE A 237 -4.86 -5.01 -15.78
CA ILE A 237 -5.73 -6.14 -16.14
C ILE A 237 -7.21 -5.83 -15.83
N PHE A 238 -7.49 -5.17 -14.68
CA PHE A 238 -8.84 -4.76 -14.29
C PHE A 238 -9.34 -3.50 -15.01
N GLY A 239 -8.50 -2.82 -15.79
CA GLY A 239 -8.85 -1.58 -16.47
C GLY A 239 -8.96 -0.37 -15.53
N PHE A 240 -8.34 -0.43 -14.36
CA PHE A 240 -8.33 0.68 -13.38
C PHE A 240 -7.39 1.81 -13.78
N SER A 241 -6.38 1.53 -14.61
CA SER A 241 -5.50 2.54 -15.21
C SER A 241 -4.98 2.06 -16.57
N ASN A 242 -4.86 3.01 -17.51
CA ASN A 242 -4.23 2.78 -18.82
C ASN A 242 -2.85 3.44 -18.91
N ARG A 243 -2.29 3.89 -17.80
CA ARG A 243 -0.98 4.54 -17.76
C ARG A 243 0.13 3.53 -17.98
N LYS A 244 1.25 4.02 -18.54
CA LYS A 244 2.43 3.19 -18.83
C LYS A 244 3.47 3.21 -17.70
N GLN A 245 3.34 4.11 -16.71
CA GLN A 245 4.31 4.31 -15.64
C GLN A 245 3.66 4.29 -14.27
N ALA A 246 4.27 3.60 -13.32
CA ALA A 246 3.86 3.56 -11.92
C ALA A 246 4.38 4.82 -11.18
N ASN A 247 3.67 5.92 -11.31
CA ASN A 247 3.95 7.21 -10.68
C ASN A 247 2.78 7.68 -9.79
N LEU A 248 2.87 8.88 -9.22
CA LEU A 248 1.82 9.42 -8.35
C LEU A 248 0.46 9.51 -9.08
N LYS A 249 0.45 9.93 -10.35
CA LYS A 249 -0.80 10.03 -11.13
C LYS A 249 -1.47 8.66 -11.28
N SER A 250 -0.68 7.61 -11.52
CA SER A 250 -1.18 6.23 -11.59
C SER A 250 -1.70 5.74 -10.24
N ALA A 251 -0.99 6.04 -9.15
CA ALA A 251 -1.43 5.68 -7.81
C ALA A 251 -2.77 6.34 -7.45
N LEU A 252 -2.96 7.60 -7.79
CA LEU A 252 -4.23 8.31 -7.57
C LEU A 252 -5.36 7.75 -8.44
N GLU A 253 -5.10 7.47 -9.72
CA GLU A 253 -6.09 6.91 -10.64
C GLU A 253 -6.57 5.53 -10.16
N ILE A 254 -5.66 4.65 -9.77
CA ILE A 254 -5.97 3.33 -9.22
C ILE A 254 -6.70 3.45 -7.87
N THR A 255 -6.27 4.37 -7.00
CA THR A 255 -6.96 4.66 -5.74
C THR A 255 -8.41 5.08 -5.97
N ASN A 256 -8.65 5.97 -6.95
CA ASN A 256 -9.99 6.42 -7.31
C ASN A 256 -10.84 5.28 -7.91
N ALA A 257 -10.25 4.36 -8.66
CA ALA A 257 -10.96 3.16 -9.11
C ALA A 257 -11.39 2.28 -7.93
N PHE A 258 -10.50 2.05 -6.95
CA PHE A 258 -10.88 1.31 -5.74
C PHE A 258 -11.90 2.04 -4.86
N LYS A 259 -11.91 3.38 -4.84
CA LYS A 259 -12.95 4.16 -4.14
C LYS A 259 -14.37 3.87 -4.67
N GLN A 260 -14.53 3.47 -5.92
CA GLN A 260 -15.83 3.08 -6.45
C GLN A 260 -16.36 1.81 -5.77
N PHE A 261 -15.47 0.89 -5.39
CA PHE A 261 -15.84 -0.37 -4.71
C PHE A 261 -15.93 -0.23 -3.20
N CYS A 262 -15.03 0.57 -2.60
CA CYS A 262 -14.95 0.80 -1.16
C CYS A 262 -14.58 2.26 -0.84
N PRO A 263 -15.55 3.22 -0.87
CA PRO A 263 -15.29 4.65 -0.67
C PRO A 263 -14.61 4.99 0.66
N ARG A 264 -14.93 4.23 1.71
CA ARG A 264 -14.40 4.45 3.06
C ARG A 264 -13.01 3.87 3.27
N ASP A 265 -12.53 2.99 2.37
CA ASP A 265 -11.23 2.31 2.51
C ASP A 265 -10.69 1.89 1.12
N PRO A 266 -10.18 2.83 0.32
CA PRO A 266 -9.72 2.55 -1.04
C PRO A 266 -8.48 1.66 -1.11
N VAL A 267 -7.80 1.40 0.00
CA VAL A 267 -6.63 0.53 0.07
C VAL A 267 -6.94 -0.86 0.67
N LYS A 268 -8.23 -1.15 0.91
CA LYS A 268 -8.72 -2.39 1.50
C LYS A 268 -8.16 -3.65 0.82
N TYR A 269 -8.11 -3.66 -0.50
CA TYR A 269 -7.79 -4.86 -1.28
C TYR A 269 -6.31 -5.02 -1.58
N ASP A 270 -5.49 -4.01 -1.31
CA ASP A 270 -4.07 -3.96 -1.68
C ASP A 270 -3.29 -5.18 -1.17
N PHE A 271 -3.35 -5.48 0.13
CA PHE A 271 -2.66 -6.62 0.69
C PHE A 271 -3.05 -7.94 0.01
N ALA A 272 -4.34 -8.19 -0.14
CA ALA A 272 -4.83 -9.45 -0.69
C ALA A 272 -4.45 -9.63 -2.16
N LEU A 273 -4.47 -8.57 -2.95
CA LEU A 273 -4.09 -8.59 -4.36
C LEU A 273 -2.58 -8.77 -4.57
N THR A 274 -1.75 -8.10 -3.75
CA THR A 274 -0.29 -8.17 -3.91
C THR A 274 0.29 -9.52 -3.50
N ARG A 275 -0.44 -10.38 -2.75
CA ARG A 275 0.01 -11.75 -2.43
C ARG A 275 0.35 -12.58 -3.66
N PHE A 276 -0.41 -12.44 -4.74
CA PHE A 276 -0.21 -13.15 -6.00
C PHE A 276 1.10 -12.78 -6.74
N GLY A 277 1.75 -11.69 -6.35
CA GLY A 277 3.03 -11.30 -6.93
C GLY A 277 4.22 -11.41 -5.96
N ILE A 278 3.95 -11.59 -4.66
CA ILE A 278 4.98 -11.62 -3.61
C ILE A 278 5.28 -13.05 -3.18
N ARG A 279 4.27 -13.93 -3.13
CA ARG A 279 4.40 -15.31 -2.69
C ARG A 279 4.73 -16.23 -3.86
N ASN A 280 5.67 -17.16 -3.66
CA ASN A 280 6.08 -18.13 -4.68
C ASN A 280 5.02 -19.23 -4.91
N ASP A 281 4.11 -19.42 -3.95
CA ASP A 281 3.02 -20.42 -4.01
C ASP A 281 1.72 -19.86 -4.61
N MET A 282 1.74 -18.63 -5.17
CA MET A 282 0.58 -17.95 -5.74
C MET A 282 1.00 -17.17 -7.00
N GLY A 283 0.18 -17.21 -8.04
CA GLY A 283 0.43 -16.53 -9.31
C GLY A 283 -0.75 -15.70 -9.80
N ILE A 284 -0.52 -14.83 -10.79
CA ILE A 284 -1.58 -14.05 -11.44
C ILE A 284 -2.64 -14.97 -12.08
N GLU A 285 -2.25 -16.19 -12.46
CA GLU A 285 -3.14 -17.21 -13.02
C GLU A 285 -4.21 -17.65 -12.01
N ASP A 286 -3.87 -17.69 -10.72
CA ASP A 286 -4.81 -17.99 -9.64
C ASP A 286 -5.88 -16.90 -9.49
N ILE A 287 -5.53 -15.64 -9.78
CA ILE A 287 -6.50 -14.53 -9.85
C ILE A 287 -7.54 -14.83 -10.94
N VAL A 288 -7.10 -15.28 -12.12
CA VAL A 288 -7.98 -15.58 -13.25
C VAL A 288 -8.87 -16.78 -12.94
N LYS A 289 -8.32 -17.80 -12.29
CA LYS A 289 -9.06 -18.99 -11.85
C LYS A 289 -10.11 -18.64 -10.78
N ASP A 290 -9.74 -17.91 -9.75
CA ASP A 290 -10.67 -17.43 -8.71
C ASP A 290 -11.79 -16.53 -9.27
N CYS A 291 -11.54 -15.82 -10.41
CA CYS A 291 -12.57 -15.08 -11.14
C CYS A 291 -13.54 -16.00 -11.87
N SER A 292 -13.05 -17.08 -12.52
CA SER A 292 -13.90 -17.99 -13.31
C SER A 292 -14.80 -18.84 -12.42
N ASP A 293 -14.32 -19.32 -11.29
CA ASP A 293 -15.10 -20.10 -10.31
C ASP A 293 -16.30 -19.31 -9.71
N GLY A 294 -16.15 -17.97 -9.64
CA GLY A 294 -17.25 -17.07 -9.22
C GLY A 294 -18.37 -16.90 -10.26
N VAL A 295 -18.07 -17.16 -11.53
CA VAL A 295 -19.04 -17.07 -12.64
C VAL A 295 -19.85 -18.36 -12.81
N MET A 296 -19.22 -19.54 -12.60
CA MET A 296 -19.89 -20.82 -12.78
C MET A 296 -20.90 -21.13 -11.67
N ASN A 297 -20.66 -20.68 -10.42
CA ASN A 297 -21.57 -20.92 -9.30
C ASN A 297 -22.83 -20.03 -9.28
N SER A 298 -22.95 -19.04 -10.17
CA SER A 298 -24.13 -18.18 -10.24
C SER A 298 -25.23 -18.68 -11.22
N ASN A 299 -24.94 -19.74 -12.01
CA ASN A 299 -25.82 -20.22 -13.09
C ASN A 299 -26.45 -21.59 -12.81
N THR A 300 -26.40 -22.12 -11.60
CA THR A 300 -27.18 -23.33 -11.27
C THR A 300 -28.51 -22.92 -10.61
N PRO A 301 -29.66 -22.98 -11.29
CA PRO A 301 -30.95 -22.89 -10.61
C PRO A 301 -31.06 -24.12 -9.70
N ARG A 302 -31.31 -23.89 -8.40
CA ARG A 302 -31.76 -24.99 -7.52
C ARG A 302 -33.14 -25.42 -8.06
N VAL A 303 -33.14 -26.53 -8.77
CA VAL A 303 -34.37 -27.29 -9.03
C VAL A 303 -34.80 -27.86 -7.67
N ARG A 304 -35.99 -27.48 -7.25
CA ARG A 304 -36.73 -28.13 -6.15
C ARG A 304 -37.41 -29.36 -6.70
#